data_bb88a66e2b77ad1942591b07d1013d15
#
_entry.id   bb88a66e2b77ad1942591b07d1013d15
#
_cell.length_a   1.000
_cell.length_b   1.000
_cell.length_c   1.000
_cell.angle_alpha   90.00
_cell.angle_beta   90.00
_cell.angle_gamma   90.00
#
_symmetry.space_group_name_H-M   'P 1'
#
loop_
_entity.id
_entity.type
_entity.pdbx_description
1 polymer ?
#
loop_
_entity_poly.entity_id
_entity_poly.type
_entity_poly.pdbx_seq_one_letter_code
_entity_poly.pdbx_strand_id
1 'polypeptide(L)'
;MQPMRMNGVIIHSWWAKIGRIYEFRCAIGALYHSPGLTRNDGSPTVVASMTEAASAVAPASPDVERRRTEILESAEKAGVRFIRLQFTDILGVIKNVEVPERQFADALEGRVLFDGSSIEGFVRIAESDMFLRPDLDTFRVYPWPTRQSAGLVGRLVCDIVNPDGTPSAACPRSVLKRTIARAADAGFALQAGPEIEFFLFQMRDGAPTTLTHDAAGYFDLTPVDRGEDVRREIVLALESTGFRVEAAHHELAAGQHEIDLCQEPVLDAADNVSTFRLVVKHVALRNGLHATFMPKPIFGAAGSGLHVHQTLLAGDRNAFDDPRGEWELSPTCLHYIGGLLRHAAGFCAITNPLVNSYKRLVPGYEAPTSVAWSRHNRSPLLRVPAARGAGTRVEMRMPDPSCNPYLAMAVMLRAALDGIEQRLDPGPPVDKDISRMSYRERRHLRIDDLPVNLSQALDALEKDALVRECLGEHIFDSFVEAKRAEWDDYIRNVSPWETDRYLKTY
;
A
#
# COMPACT_ATOMS: atom_id res chain seq x y z
N MET A 1 -37.55 -10.01 -41.40
CA MET A 1 -37.08 -9.00 -40.46
C MET A 1 -35.57 -9.03 -40.48
N GLN A 2 -34.95 -7.98 -41.01
CA GLN A 2 -33.50 -7.90 -41.20
C GLN A 2 -32.81 -7.54 -39.90
N PRO A 3 -31.57 -7.99 -39.63
CA PRO A 3 -30.79 -7.58 -38.46
C PRO A 3 -30.12 -6.22 -38.74
N MET A 4 -30.31 -5.29 -37.81
CA MET A 4 -29.57 -4.03 -37.75
C MET A 4 -28.10 -4.29 -37.40
N ARG A 5 -27.21 -3.76 -38.24
CA ARG A 5 -25.78 -3.61 -37.96
C ARG A 5 -25.58 -2.44 -37.03
N MET A 6 -24.94 -2.64 -35.89
CA MET A 6 -24.35 -1.57 -35.09
C MET A 6 -22.86 -1.39 -35.46
N ASN A 7 -22.54 -0.16 -35.77
CA ASN A 7 -21.21 0.29 -36.16
C ASN A 7 -20.24 0.22 -35.00
N GLY A 8 -19.04 -0.32 -35.29
CA GLY A 8 -17.92 -0.30 -34.40
C GLY A 8 -17.42 1.12 -34.13
N VAL A 9 -17.20 1.44 -32.87
CA VAL A 9 -16.37 2.56 -32.42
C VAL A 9 -15.08 2.00 -31.85
N ILE A 10 -14.03 2.47 -32.44
CA ILE A 10 -12.64 2.07 -32.31
C ILE A 10 -12.12 2.44 -30.91
N ILE A 11 -11.76 1.44 -30.11
CA ILE A 11 -10.89 1.61 -28.93
C ILE A 11 -9.45 1.43 -29.42
N HIS A 12 -8.87 2.50 -29.94
CA HIS A 12 -7.46 2.54 -30.34
C HIS A 12 -6.79 3.80 -29.80
N SER A 13 -6.23 3.73 -28.58
CA SER A 13 -5.14 4.65 -28.22
C SER A 13 -4.23 4.16 -27.09
N TRP A 14 -4.64 3.21 -26.28
CA TRP A 14 -3.80 2.73 -25.14
C TRP A 14 -2.84 1.58 -25.53
N TRP A 15 -3.24 0.71 -26.46
CA TRP A 15 -2.38 -0.40 -26.91
C TRP A 15 -1.25 0.04 -27.86
N ALA A 16 -1.37 1.17 -28.50
CA ALA A 16 -0.36 1.66 -29.46
C ALA A 16 0.92 2.23 -28.80
N LYS A 17 0.87 2.62 -27.51
CA LYS A 17 2.07 3.03 -26.75
C LYS A 17 2.80 1.82 -26.15
N ILE A 18 2.08 0.79 -25.75
CA ILE A 18 2.67 -0.45 -25.22
C ILE A 18 3.30 -1.28 -26.36
N GLY A 19 2.69 -1.30 -27.53
CA GLY A 19 3.21 -2.00 -28.73
C GLY A 19 4.55 -1.46 -29.22
N ARG A 20 4.80 -0.17 -29.15
CA ARG A 20 6.09 0.43 -29.55
C ARG A 20 7.27 0.14 -28.63
N ILE A 21 7.02 -0.19 -27.37
CA ILE A 21 8.08 -0.62 -26.43
C ILE A 21 8.48 -2.07 -26.68
N TYR A 22 7.56 -2.91 -27.17
CA TYR A 22 7.85 -4.31 -27.52
C TYR A 22 8.55 -4.46 -28.87
N GLU A 23 8.26 -3.61 -29.86
CA GLU A 23 8.94 -3.65 -31.16
C GLU A 23 10.41 -3.20 -31.10
N PHE A 24 10.78 -2.34 -30.16
CA PHE A 24 12.18 -1.91 -29.96
C PHE A 24 13.07 -3.01 -29.36
N ARG A 25 12.50 -3.99 -28.65
CA ARG A 25 13.25 -5.15 -28.11
C ARG A 25 13.47 -6.29 -29.09
N CYS A 26 12.65 -6.42 -30.13
CA CYS A 26 12.85 -7.42 -31.19
C CYS A 26 13.89 -7.00 -32.24
N ALA A 27 14.18 -5.71 -32.38
CA ALA A 27 15.16 -5.22 -33.38
C ALA A 27 16.63 -5.40 -32.97
N ILE A 28 16.93 -5.62 -31.68
CA ILE A 28 18.30 -5.85 -31.19
C ILE A 28 18.71 -7.33 -31.30
N GLY A 29 17.76 -8.26 -31.39
CA GLY A 29 18.00 -9.70 -31.52
C GLY A 29 18.40 -10.17 -32.94
N ALA A 30 18.27 -9.33 -33.95
CA ALA A 30 18.45 -9.71 -35.36
C ALA A 30 19.83 -9.34 -35.98
N LEU A 31 20.75 -8.79 -35.18
CA LEU A 31 22.06 -8.34 -35.69
C LEU A 31 23.26 -9.28 -35.40
N TYR A 32 23.00 -10.46 -34.83
CA TYR A 32 24.06 -11.45 -34.57
C TYR A 32 23.78 -12.81 -35.22
N HIS A 33 23.70 -12.84 -36.56
CA HIS A 33 23.98 -14.06 -37.34
C HIS A 33 24.41 -13.67 -38.75
N SER A 34 25.72 -13.64 -38.95
CA SER A 34 26.35 -13.86 -40.25
C SER A 34 27.65 -14.62 -40.03
N PRO A 35 27.90 -15.72 -40.78
CA PRO A 35 29.06 -16.56 -40.58
C PRO A 35 30.23 -16.12 -41.44
N GLY A 36 31.43 -16.22 -40.86
CA GLY A 36 32.66 -16.37 -41.60
C GLY A 36 33.52 -15.13 -41.73
N LEU A 37 34.59 -15.12 -40.91
CA LEU A 37 35.94 -14.74 -41.34
C LEU A 37 36.92 -15.11 -40.21
N THR A 38 37.71 -16.11 -40.50
CA THR A 38 38.92 -16.51 -39.72
C THR A 38 39.99 -15.46 -39.87
N ARG A 39 40.52 -14.93 -38.77
CA ARG A 39 41.89 -14.49 -38.63
C ARG A 39 42.38 -14.67 -37.20
N ASN A 40 43.46 -15.42 -37.13
CA ASN A 40 44.28 -15.75 -35.99
C ASN A 40 45.21 -14.56 -35.72
N ASP A 41 45.07 -13.87 -34.58
CA ASP A 41 46.14 -13.04 -34.02
C ASP A 41 46.06 -13.15 -32.49
N GLY A 42 47.12 -13.75 -31.96
CA GLY A 42 47.28 -13.97 -30.53
C GLY A 42 47.52 -12.67 -29.77
N SER A 43 46.46 -12.22 -29.11
CA SER A 43 46.55 -11.30 -28.00
C SER A 43 45.65 -11.84 -26.89
N PRO A 44 46.09 -11.88 -25.62
CA PRO A 44 45.28 -12.41 -24.55
C PRO A 44 44.12 -11.44 -24.29
N THR A 45 42.92 -11.86 -24.65
CA THR A 45 41.70 -11.18 -24.23
C THR A 45 41.59 -11.35 -22.72
N VAL A 46 41.87 -10.28 -22.01
CA VAL A 46 41.59 -10.17 -20.58
C VAL A 46 40.07 -10.26 -20.43
N VAL A 47 39.54 -11.45 -20.17
CA VAL A 47 38.24 -11.63 -19.55
C VAL A 47 38.45 -11.20 -18.09
N ALA A 48 38.29 -9.91 -17.83
CA ALA A 48 38.17 -9.42 -16.46
C ALA A 48 36.94 -10.12 -15.86
N SER A 49 37.18 -11.03 -14.94
CA SER A 49 36.15 -11.64 -14.14
C SER A 49 35.44 -10.50 -13.35
N MET A 50 34.14 -10.34 -13.53
CA MET A 50 33.29 -9.39 -12.82
C MET A 50 33.10 -9.79 -11.33
N THR A 51 34.14 -10.36 -10.71
CA THR A 51 34.13 -10.88 -9.32
C THR A 51 34.84 -10.00 -8.32
N GLU A 52 35.34 -8.81 -8.68
CA GLU A 52 36.16 -7.99 -7.76
C GLU A 52 35.55 -6.67 -7.29
N ALA A 53 34.24 -6.46 -7.44
CA ALA A 53 33.55 -5.33 -6.85
C ALA A 53 32.62 -5.73 -5.69
N ALA A 54 32.87 -6.87 -5.03
CA ALA A 54 32.26 -7.14 -3.72
C ALA A 54 33.04 -6.32 -2.68
N SER A 55 32.65 -5.07 -2.46
CA SER A 55 33.02 -4.29 -1.26
C SER A 55 32.86 -5.21 -0.05
N ALA A 56 33.88 -5.29 0.80
CA ALA A 56 33.95 -6.13 1.98
C ALA A 56 32.76 -5.81 2.91
N VAL A 57 31.66 -6.53 2.73
CA VAL A 57 30.55 -6.55 3.70
C VAL A 57 31.14 -7.16 4.96
N ALA A 58 31.07 -6.43 6.07
CA ALA A 58 31.50 -6.95 7.36
C ALA A 58 30.82 -8.32 7.60
N PRO A 59 31.53 -9.30 8.22
CA PRO A 59 30.96 -10.62 8.44
C PRO A 59 29.64 -10.48 9.21
N ALA A 60 28.62 -11.19 8.77
CA ALA A 60 27.30 -11.17 9.40
C ALA A 60 27.41 -11.66 10.86
N SER A 61 26.56 -11.15 11.73
CA SER A 61 26.53 -11.63 13.12
C SER A 61 26.14 -13.12 13.17
N PRO A 62 26.56 -13.87 14.20
CA PRO A 62 26.19 -15.28 14.35
C PRO A 62 24.67 -15.52 14.31
N ASP A 63 23.87 -14.56 14.78
CA ASP A 63 22.39 -14.64 14.73
C ASP A 63 21.86 -14.54 13.31
N VAL A 64 22.42 -13.67 12.49
CA VAL A 64 22.04 -13.54 11.07
C VAL A 64 22.40 -14.82 10.31
N GLU A 65 23.59 -15.41 10.54
CA GLU A 65 23.97 -16.67 9.89
C GLU A 65 23.08 -17.83 10.33
N ARG A 66 22.75 -17.92 11.61
CA ARG A 66 21.77 -18.89 12.09
C ARG A 66 20.44 -18.73 11.38
N ARG A 67 19.92 -17.50 11.27
CA ARG A 67 18.64 -17.22 10.61
C ARG A 67 18.64 -17.58 9.13
N ARG A 68 19.73 -17.33 8.43
CA ARG A 68 19.90 -17.78 7.01
C ARG A 68 19.82 -19.30 6.90
N THR A 69 20.50 -20.02 7.79
CA THR A 69 20.48 -21.49 7.83
C THR A 69 19.08 -22.01 8.07
N GLU A 70 18.37 -21.48 9.08
CA GLU A 70 16.97 -21.85 9.37
C GLU A 70 16.04 -21.65 8.17
N ILE A 71 16.23 -20.56 7.40
CA ILE A 71 15.43 -20.30 6.20
C ILE A 71 15.73 -21.33 5.11
N LEU A 72 17.00 -21.66 4.86
CA LEU A 72 17.37 -22.67 3.86
C LEU A 72 16.81 -24.03 4.21
N GLU A 73 16.94 -24.48 5.47
CA GLU A 73 16.36 -25.73 5.95
C GLU A 73 14.84 -25.76 5.84
N SER A 74 14.18 -24.65 6.22
CA SER A 74 12.73 -24.52 6.10
C SER A 74 12.25 -24.54 4.65
N ALA A 75 12.98 -23.89 3.75
CA ALA A 75 12.69 -23.86 2.32
C ALA A 75 12.83 -25.26 1.70
N GLU A 76 13.91 -25.99 2.02
CA GLU A 76 14.13 -27.37 1.57
C GLU A 76 13.02 -28.30 2.07
N LYS A 77 12.75 -28.27 3.38
CA LYS A 77 11.69 -29.10 4.01
C LYS A 77 10.31 -28.84 3.41
N ALA A 78 9.99 -27.59 3.05
CA ALA A 78 8.72 -27.20 2.44
C ALA A 78 8.69 -27.45 0.92
N GLY A 79 9.79 -27.83 0.28
CA GLY A 79 9.88 -27.99 -1.17
C GLY A 79 9.78 -26.67 -1.94
N VAL A 80 10.34 -25.60 -1.38
CA VAL A 80 10.41 -24.28 -2.03
C VAL A 80 11.42 -24.32 -3.16
N ARG A 81 11.00 -23.93 -4.36
CA ARG A 81 11.84 -23.93 -5.56
C ARG A 81 12.22 -22.52 -6.02
N PHE A 82 11.46 -21.52 -5.57
CA PHE A 82 11.68 -20.13 -5.89
C PHE A 82 11.46 -19.26 -4.63
N ILE A 83 12.26 -18.21 -4.48
CA ILE A 83 12.04 -17.16 -3.49
C ILE A 83 11.77 -15.84 -4.21
N ARG A 84 10.69 -15.18 -3.85
CA ARG A 84 10.34 -13.83 -4.27
C ARG A 84 10.96 -12.82 -3.32
N LEU A 85 11.86 -12.01 -3.82
CA LEU A 85 12.36 -10.83 -3.15
C LEU A 85 11.43 -9.67 -3.46
N GLN A 86 10.53 -9.38 -2.52
CA GLN A 86 9.45 -8.41 -2.70
C GLN A 86 9.84 -7.04 -2.16
N PHE A 87 9.56 -6.00 -2.91
CA PHE A 87 9.70 -4.61 -2.50
C PHE A 87 8.52 -3.80 -3.03
N THR A 88 8.35 -2.57 -2.53
CA THR A 88 7.23 -1.72 -2.91
C THR A 88 7.75 -0.43 -3.51
N ASP A 89 7.21 -0.02 -4.68
CA ASP A 89 7.54 1.25 -5.30
C ASP A 89 6.86 2.44 -4.58
N ILE A 90 7.16 3.67 -5.00
CA ILE A 90 6.61 4.88 -4.36
C ILE A 90 5.08 4.97 -4.47
N LEU A 91 4.48 4.35 -5.47
CA LEU A 91 3.03 4.32 -5.69
C LEU A 91 2.32 3.22 -4.89
N GLY A 92 3.05 2.42 -4.12
CA GLY A 92 2.49 1.35 -3.30
C GLY A 92 2.27 0.03 -4.04
N VAL A 93 2.82 -0.12 -5.24
CA VAL A 93 2.73 -1.37 -6.01
C VAL A 93 3.86 -2.31 -5.62
N ILE A 94 3.49 -3.56 -5.26
CA ILE A 94 4.49 -4.59 -4.99
C ILE A 94 5.18 -5.00 -6.29
N LYS A 95 6.49 -4.99 -6.24
CA LYS A 95 7.41 -5.52 -7.25
C LYS A 95 8.15 -6.72 -6.67
N ASN A 96 8.75 -7.54 -7.52
CA ASN A 96 9.63 -8.61 -7.05
C ASN A 96 10.67 -9.01 -8.09
N VAL A 97 11.77 -9.56 -7.57
CA VAL A 97 12.70 -10.40 -8.33
C VAL A 97 12.54 -11.81 -7.79
N GLU A 98 12.32 -12.80 -8.65
CA GLU A 98 12.19 -14.20 -8.26
C GLU A 98 13.48 -14.93 -8.57
N VAL A 99 14.04 -15.60 -7.56
CA VAL A 99 15.31 -16.36 -7.69
C VAL A 99 15.07 -17.85 -7.56
N PRO A 100 15.75 -18.70 -8.36
CA PRO A 100 15.69 -20.14 -8.22
C PRO A 100 16.52 -20.63 -7.03
N GLU A 101 16.27 -21.85 -6.57
CA GLU A 101 16.87 -22.49 -5.41
C GLU A 101 18.41 -22.33 -5.32
N ARG A 102 19.12 -22.49 -6.44
CA ARG A 102 20.57 -22.33 -6.49
C ARG A 102 21.09 -20.94 -6.11
N GLN A 103 20.22 -19.93 -6.10
CA GLN A 103 20.53 -18.54 -5.76
C GLN A 103 20.04 -18.13 -4.36
N PHE A 104 19.51 -19.06 -3.57
CA PHE A 104 18.93 -18.71 -2.26
C PHE A 104 19.98 -18.14 -1.31
N ALA A 105 21.20 -18.70 -1.28
CA ALA A 105 22.27 -18.18 -0.43
C ALA A 105 22.61 -16.72 -0.79
N ASP A 106 22.82 -16.43 -2.08
CA ASP A 106 23.10 -15.08 -2.56
C ASP A 106 21.96 -14.12 -2.26
N ALA A 107 20.71 -14.59 -2.42
CA ALA A 107 19.54 -13.79 -2.10
C ALA A 107 19.45 -13.44 -0.61
N LEU A 108 19.68 -14.41 0.28
CA LEU A 108 19.67 -14.20 1.72
C LEU A 108 20.80 -13.28 2.20
N GLU A 109 21.88 -13.20 1.47
CA GLU A 109 23.00 -12.28 1.73
C GLU A 109 22.78 -10.87 1.15
N GLY A 110 21.69 -10.65 0.41
CA GLY A 110 21.38 -9.36 -0.20
C GLY A 110 22.25 -9.04 -1.42
N ARG A 111 22.74 -10.05 -2.12
CA ARG A 111 23.60 -9.90 -3.32
C ARG A 111 22.82 -9.90 -4.65
N VAL A 112 21.50 -9.83 -4.59
CA VAL A 112 20.67 -9.77 -5.79
C VAL A 112 20.58 -8.35 -6.31
N LEU A 113 21.19 -8.12 -7.47
CA LEU A 113 21.15 -6.87 -8.20
C LEU A 113 19.88 -6.77 -9.06
N PHE A 114 19.31 -5.59 -9.17
CA PHE A 114 18.24 -5.31 -10.12
C PHE A 114 18.36 -3.91 -10.71
N ASP A 115 17.78 -3.72 -11.90
CA ASP A 115 17.72 -2.42 -12.56
C ASP A 115 16.47 -1.64 -12.07
N GLY A 116 16.71 -0.56 -11.32
CA GLY A 116 15.66 0.33 -10.81
C GLY A 116 15.16 1.36 -11.82
N SER A 117 15.85 1.56 -12.96
CA SER A 117 15.56 2.65 -13.90
C SER A 117 14.20 2.56 -14.59
N SER A 118 13.62 1.37 -14.65
CA SER A 118 12.28 1.13 -15.22
C SER A 118 11.15 1.19 -14.17
N ILE A 119 11.48 1.54 -12.92
CA ILE A 119 10.52 1.61 -11.82
C ILE A 119 10.27 3.09 -11.52
N GLU A 120 9.00 3.49 -11.56
CA GLU A 120 8.63 4.89 -11.39
C GLU A 120 9.07 5.43 -10.02
N GLY A 121 9.72 6.60 -10.05
CA GLY A 121 10.19 7.29 -8.87
C GLY A 121 11.47 6.73 -8.25
N PHE A 122 12.15 5.73 -8.85
CA PHE A 122 13.37 5.21 -8.25
C PHE A 122 14.60 6.01 -8.66
N VAL A 123 15.18 5.73 -9.80
CA VAL A 123 16.47 6.35 -10.18
C VAL A 123 16.49 6.71 -11.66
N ARG A 124 17.45 7.57 -12.01
CA ARG A 124 17.75 7.87 -13.41
C ARG A 124 18.50 6.71 -14.06
N ILE A 125 18.42 6.59 -15.38
CA ILE A 125 19.10 5.54 -16.17
C ILE A 125 20.59 5.41 -15.85
N ALA A 126 21.26 6.50 -15.47
CA ALA A 126 22.69 6.50 -15.15
C ALA A 126 23.05 5.85 -13.79
N GLU A 127 22.08 5.60 -12.93
CA GLU A 127 22.27 5.08 -11.55
C GLU A 127 21.30 3.93 -11.28
N SER A 128 21.14 3.03 -12.27
CA SER A 128 20.06 2.02 -12.25
C SER A 128 20.34 0.82 -11.35
N ASP A 129 21.59 0.52 -11.06
CA ASP A 129 21.98 -0.68 -10.32
C ASP A 129 21.69 -0.53 -8.82
N MET A 130 20.82 -1.39 -8.31
CA MET A 130 20.38 -1.41 -6.90
C MET A 130 20.37 -2.84 -6.37
N PHE A 131 20.49 -3.01 -5.05
CA PHE A 131 20.39 -4.30 -4.39
C PHE A 131 19.14 -4.46 -3.56
N LEU A 132 18.64 -5.69 -3.49
CA LEU A 132 17.55 -6.10 -2.61
C LEU A 132 18.14 -6.71 -1.34
N ARG A 133 17.98 -6.00 -0.21
CA ARG A 133 18.36 -6.48 1.12
C ARG A 133 17.15 -7.10 1.80
N PRO A 134 17.09 -8.45 1.91
CA PRO A 134 15.96 -9.11 2.52
C PRO A 134 15.91 -8.89 4.04
N ASP A 135 14.71 -8.69 4.55
CA ASP A 135 14.41 -8.82 5.96
C ASP A 135 14.10 -10.29 6.25
N LEU A 136 15.03 -10.98 6.92
CA LEU A 136 14.99 -12.43 7.10
C LEU A 136 13.81 -12.89 7.97
N ASP A 137 13.29 -12.04 8.85
CA ASP A 137 12.15 -12.37 9.71
C ASP A 137 10.84 -12.40 8.94
N THR A 138 10.83 -11.82 7.74
CA THR A 138 9.67 -11.81 6.84
C THR A 138 9.56 -13.06 5.96
N PHE A 139 10.47 -14.04 6.07
CA PHE A 139 10.38 -15.26 5.26
C PHE A 139 9.05 -16.00 5.53
N ARG A 140 8.28 -16.26 4.46
CA ARG A 140 7.06 -17.05 4.49
C ARG A 140 6.95 -17.86 3.21
N VAL A 141 6.25 -19.00 3.30
CA VAL A 141 5.95 -19.87 2.14
C VAL A 141 4.49 -19.67 1.77
N TYR A 142 4.20 -19.41 0.51
CA TYR A 142 2.83 -19.29 0.04
C TYR A 142 2.15 -20.67 0.01
N PRO A 143 0.87 -20.79 0.45
CA PRO A 143 0.18 -22.08 0.59
C PRO A 143 -0.28 -22.70 -0.74
N TRP A 144 -0.20 -21.94 -1.83
CA TRP A 144 -0.62 -22.45 -3.14
C TRP A 144 0.56 -22.98 -3.94
N PRO A 145 0.45 -24.18 -4.50
CA PRO A 145 1.49 -24.71 -5.38
C PRO A 145 1.50 -23.93 -6.69
N THR A 146 2.69 -23.78 -7.25
CA THR A 146 2.83 -23.41 -8.67
C THR A 146 2.27 -24.54 -9.54
N ARG A 147 1.90 -24.23 -10.79
CA ARG A 147 1.34 -25.24 -11.70
C ARG A 147 2.24 -26.47 -11.77
N GLN A 148 1.64 -27.65 -11.56
CA GLN A 148 2.20 -29.01 -11.71
C GLN A 148 3.72 -29.15 -11.41
N SER A 149 4.05 -29.69 -10.26
CA SER A 149 5.40 -30.12 -9.87
C SER A 149 6.50 -29.05 -9.76
N ALA A 150 6.22 -27.78 -9.98
CA ALA A 150 7.22 -26.72 -9.88
C ALA A 150 7.60 -26.34 -8.42
N GLY A 151 7.02 -27.01 -7.40
CA GLY A 151 7.27 -26.76 -5.99
C GLY A 151 6.53 -25.53 -5.44
N LEU A 152 6.84 -25.16 -4.20
CA LEU A 152 6.29 -23.98 -3.55
C LEU A 152 7.16 -22.74 -3.81
N VAL A 153 6.58 -21.57 -3.52
CA VAL A 153 7.26 -20.28 -3.61
C VAL A 153 7.36 -19.66 -2.22
N GLY A 154 8.58 -19.34 -1.79
CA GLY A 154 8.83 -18.51 -0.63
C GLY A 154 8.82 -17.03 -0.98
N ARG A 155 8.65 -16.17 0.03
CA ARG A 155 8.80 -14.73 -0.13
C ARG A 155 9.67 -14.15 0.98
N LEU A 156 10.37 -13.06 0.68
CA LEU A 156 11.04 -12.17 1.61
C LEU A 156 10.68 -10.73 1.25
N VAL A 157 10.38 -9.90 2.24
CA VAL A 157 10.25 -8.45 2.05
C VAL A 157 11.64 -7.85 2.08
N CYS A 158 11.94 -6.96 1.13
CA CYS A 158 13.26 -6.39 0.98
C CYS A 158 13.26 -4.87 1.13
N ASP A 159 14.31 -4.36 1.76
CA ASP A 159 14.70 -2.97 1.59
C ASP A 159 15.50 -2.82 0.30
N ILE A 160 15.44 -1.62 -0.30
CA ILE A 160 16.25 -1.28 -1.46
C ILE A 160 17.48 -0.52 -0.98
N VAL A 161 18.64 -0.94 -1.43
CA VAL A 161 19.92 -0.32 -1.06
C VAL A 161 20.72 0.04 -2.29
N ASN A 162 21.51 1.10 -2.14
CA ASN A 162 22.47 1.55 -3.15
C ASN A 162 23.67 0.57 -3.26
N PRO A 163 24.50 0.66 -4.32
CA PRO A 163 25.69 -0.18 -4.47
C PRO A 163 26.69 -0.09 -3.31
N ASP A 164 26.75 1.04 -2.60
CA ASP A 164 27.57 1.24 -1.41
C ASP A 164 26.96 0.65 -0.13
N GLY A 165 25.77 0.03 -0.22
CA GLY A 165 25.05 -0.57 0.91
C GLY A 165 24.23 0.40 1.73
N THR A 166 24.21 1.70 1.40
CA THR A 166 23.34 2.67 2.06
C THR A 166 21.87 2.47 1.65
N PRO A 167 20.89 2.79 2.53
CA PRO A 167 19.49 2.75 2.16
C PRO A 167 19.19 3.68 0.97
N SER A 168 18.47 3.17 -0.02
CA SER A 168 18.05 4.00 -1.15
C SER A 168 17.04 5.06 -0.69
N ALA A 169 17.20 6.29 -1.21
CA ALA A 169 16.27 7.38 -0.99
C ALA A 169 14.87 7.09 -1.59
N ALA A 170 14.78 6.18 -2.55
CA ALA A 170 13.54 5.77 -3.21
C ALA A 170 12.79 4.63 -2.49
N CYS A 171 13.30 4.12 -1.36
CA CYS A 171 12.71 2.98 -0.66
C CYS A 171 11.63 3.43 0.35
N PRO A 172 10.32 3.20 0.10
CA PRO A 172 9.24 3.58 1.04
C PRO A 172 9.35 2.89 2.40
N ARG A 173 9.77 1.63 2.43
CA ARG A 173 9.96 0.88 3.68
C ARG A 173 11.05 1.51 4.56
N SER A 174 12.08 2.06 3.95
CA SER A 174 13.14 2.80 4.67
C SER A 174 12.64 4.12 5.26
N VAL A 175 11.65 4.79 4.64
CA VAL A 175 11.00 5.97 5.23
C VAL A 175 10.31 5.60 6.53
N LEU A 176 9.52 4.53 6.54
CA LEU A 176 8.85 4.06 7.75
C LEU A 176 9.85 3.67 8.84
N LYS A 177 10.92 2.95 8.49
CA LYS A 177 11.99 2.58 9.44
C LYS A 177 12.64 3.80 10.10
N ARG A 178 12.91 4.88 9.33
CA ARG A 178 13.45 6.13 9.90
C ARG A 178 12.45 6.77 10.88
N THR A 179 11.16 6.75 10.54
CA THR A 179 10.12 7.32 11.40
C THR A 179 9.92 6.49 12.68
N ILE A 180 10.03 5.16 12.59
CA ILE A 180 10.04 4.25 13.75
C ILE A 180 11.23 4.53 14.67
N ALA A 181 12.41 4.72 14.11
CA ALA A 181 13.60 5.07 14.90
C ALA A 181 13.40 6.40 15.65
N ARG A 182 12.83 7.42 15.00
CA ARG A 182 12.48 8.69 15.67
C ARG A 182 11.46 8.50 16.81
N ALA A 183 10.46 7.63 16.62
CA ALA A 183 9.52 7.29 17.70
C ALA A 183 10.24 6.62 18.87
N ALA A 184 11.14 5.67 18.59
CA ALA A 184 11.93 4.99 19.60
C ALA A 184 12.85 5.94 20.37
N ASP A 185 13.49 6.91 19.70
CA ASP A 185 14.29 7.97 20.35
C ASP A 185 13.44 8.85 21.28
N ALA A 186 12.15 9.02 20.96
CA ALA A 186 11.17 9.70 21.82
C ALA A 186 10.58 8.79 22.93
N GLY A 187 11.01 7.53 23.00
CA GLY A 187 10.55 6.54 24.00
C GLY A 187 9.25 5.82 23.65
N PHE A 188 8.87 5.80 22.35
CA PHE A 188 7.61 5.23 21.89
C PHE A 188 7.78 4.14 20.85
N ALA A 189 6.83 3.20 20.83
CA ALA A 189 6.64 2.22 19.75
C ALA A 189 5.18 2.23 19.29
N LEU A 190 4.95 2.27 17.96
CA LEU A 190 3.62 2.24 17.38
C LEU A 190 3.21 0.81 17.05
N GLN A 191 2.02 0.43 17.51
CA GLN A 191 1.28 -0.75 17.07
C GLN A 191 0.16 -0.30 16.11
N ALA A 192 -0.05 -1.02 15.01
CA ALA A 192 -1.07 -0.73 14.03
C ALA A 192 -1.89 -1.98 13.69
N GLY A 193 -3.22 -1.84 13.67
CA GLY A 193 -4.18 -2.87 13.24
C GLY A 193 -4.99 -2.32 12.06
N PRO A 194 -4.71 -2.75 10.84
CA PRO A 194 -5.46 -2.32 9.67
C PRO A 194 -6.74 -3.14 9.48
N GLU A 195 -7.85 -2.45 9.18
CA GLU A 195 -9.11 -2.98 8.64
C GLU A 195 -9.10 -2.69 7.13
N ILE A 196 -9.21 -3.71 6.29
CA ILE A 196 -8.96 -3.58 4.85
C ILE A 196 -10.17 -3.98 4.04
N GLU A 197 -10.82 -2.99 3.44
CA GLU A 197 -11.98 -3.20 2.58
C GLU A 197 -11.56 -3.42 1.11
N PHE A 198 -12.31 -4.27 0.41
CA PHE A 198 -12.09 -4.56 -1.02
C PHE A 198 -13.37 -5.05 -1.68
N PHE A 199 -13.40 -5.02 -3.01
CA PHE A 199 -14.50 -5.57 -3.82
C PHE A 199 -14.07 -6.84 -4.54
N LEU A 200 -15.02 -7.78 -4.66
CA LEU A 200 -14.92 -8.94 -5.53
C LEU A 200 -15.91 -8.80 -6.69
N PHE A 201 -15.40 -8.83 -7.91
CA PHE A 201 -16.19 -8.71 -9.13
C PHE A 201 -16.11 -9.96 -10.01
N GLN A 202 -17.15 -10.18 -10.81
CA GLN A 202 -17.15 -11.24 -11.82
C GLN A 202 -16.16 -10.94 -12.93
N MET A 203 -15.51 -12.01 -13.41
CA MET A 203 -14.72 -11.97 -14.64
C MET A 203 -15.62 -12.34 -15.85
N ARG A 204 -15.46 -11.66 -16.99
CA ARG A 204 -16.08 -12.03 -18.26
C ARG A 204 -15.04 -12.00 -19.35
N ASP A 205 -14.97 -13.07 -20.13
CA ASP A 205 -14.03 -13.21 -21.26
C ASP A 205 -12.56 -12.91 -20.87
N GLY A 206 -12.19 -13.29 -19.65
CA GLY A 206 -10.84 -13.05 -19.09
C GLY A 206 -10.58 -11.62 -18.62
N ALA A 207 -11.56 -10.71 -18.69
CA ALA A 207 -11.45 -9.33 -18.25
C ALA A 207 -12.24 -9.08 -16.94
N PRO A 208 -11.77 -8.19 -16.05
CA PRO A 208 -12.52 -7.76 -14.89
C PRO A 208 -13.74 -6.92 -15.30
N THR A 209 -14.82 -7.05 -14.52
CA THR A 209 -16.02 -6.23 -14.67
C THR A 209 -16.32 -5.47 -13.38
N THR A 210 -17.37 -4.63 -13.38
CA THR A 210 -17.95 -4.05 -12.17
C THR A 210 -19.22 -4.78 -11.72
N LEU A 211 -19.46 -5.98 -12.25
CA LEU A 211 -20.60 -6.81 -11.86
C LEU A 211 -20.26 -7.55 -10.58
N THR A 212 -21.06 -7.32 -9.54
CA THR A 212 -20.95 -8.01 -8.26
C THR A 212 -21.39 -9.47 -8.39
N HIS A 213 -20.83 -10.36 -7.59
CA HIS A 213 -21.20 -11.77 -7.55
C HIS A 213 -22.43 -12.03 -6.68
N ASP A 214 -22.82 -11.05 -5.85
CA ASP A 214 -23.97 -11.09 -4.95
C ASP A 214 -24.72 -9.75 -4.90
N ALA A 215 -25.71 -9.69 -4.00
CA ALA A 215 -26.48 -8.49 -3.66
C ALA A 215 -26.60 -8.35 -2.13
N ALA A 216 -25.65 -8.92 -1.39
CA ALA A 216 -25.58 -8.86 0.06
C ALA A 216 -25.20 -7.46 0.55
N GLY A 217 -25.44 -7.20 1.83
CA GLY A 217 -25.10 -5.99 2.55
C GLY A 217 -24.34 -6.28 3.85
N TYR A 218 -24.30 -5.28 4.73
CA TYR A 218 -23.49 -5.31 5.95
C TYR A 218 -23.87 -6.48 6.87
N PHE A 219 -22.88 -7.33 7.18
CA PHE A 219 -22.98 -8.52 8.01
C PHE A 219 -23.93 -9.63 7.49
N ASP A 220 -24.35 -9.54 6.23
CA ASP A 220 -25.09 -10.62 5.63
C ASP A 220 -24.24 -11.90 5.52
N LEU A 221 -24.90 -13.03 5.44
CA LEU A 221 -24.31 -14.37 5.36
C LEU A 221 -24.95 -15.18 4.22
N THR A 222 -24.43 -16.38 3.96
CA THR A 222 -25.02 -17.33 3.02
C THR A 222 -26.51 -17.59 3.36
N PRO A 223 -27.43 -17.58 2.36
CA PRO A 223 -27.16 -17.68 0.92
C PRO A 223 -27.06 -16.34 0.17
N VAL A 224 -27.20 -15.21 0.83
CA VAL A 224 -27.17 -13.88 0.16
C VAL A 224 -25.73 -13.45 -0.10
N ASP A 225 -24.83 -13.61 0.88
CA ASP A 225 -23.39 -13.47 0.72
C ASP A 225 -22.82 -14.68 -0.02
N ARG A 226 -22.54 -14.51 -1.31
CA ARG A 226 -21.95 -15.54 -2.16
C ARG A 226 -20.42 -15.50 -2.17
N GLY A 227 -19.81 -14.51 -1.52
CA GLY A 227 -18.38 -14.37 -1.35
C GLY A 227 -17.83 -15.01 -0.07
N GLU A 228 -18.70 -15.56 0.79
CA GLU A 228 -18.33 -16.08 2.10
C GLU A 228 -17.23 -17.15 2.03
N ASP A 229 -17.33 -18.12 1.11
CA ASP A 229 -16.34 -19.18 0.96
C ASP A 229 -15.00 -18.64 0.42
N VAL A 230 -15.05 -17.70 -0.52
CA VAL A 230 -13.83 -17.04 -1.04
C VAL A 230 -13.16 -16.22 0.06
N ARG A 231 -13.93 -15.50 0.89
CA ARG A 231 -13.42 -14.76 2.03
C ARG A 231 -12.77 -15.69 3.06
N ARG A 232 -13.36 -16.86 3.37
CA ARG A 232 -12.75 -17.89 4.24
C ARG A 232 -11.44 -18.41 3.65
N GLU A 233 -11.39 -18.73 2.36
CA GLU A 233 -10.16 -19.16 1.69
C GLU A 233 -9.07 -18.07 1.75
N ILE A 234 -9.43 -16.80 1.62
CA ILE A 234 -8.51 -15.68 1.80
C ILE A 234 -7.95 -15.67 3.24
N VAL A 235 -8.82 -15.75 4.27
CA VAL A 235 -8.41 -15.78 5.68
C VAL A 235 -7.44 -16.92 5.95
N LEU A 236 -7.78 -18.16 5.53
CA LEU A 236 -6.91 -19.32 5.71
C LEU A 236 -5.56 -19.16 5.01
N ALA A 237 -5.55 -18.56 3.81
CA ALA A 237 -4.31 -18.29 3.09
C ALA A 237 -3.46 -17.22 3.80
N LEU A 238 -4.07 -16.18 4.36
CA LEU A 238 -3.40 -15.16 5.17
C LEU A 238 -2.79 -15.79 6.42
N GLU A 239 -3.55 -16.53 7.20
CA GLU A 239 -3.09 -17.17 8.43
C GLU A 239 -1.94 -18.16 8.17
N SER A 240 -2.00 -18.93 7.08
CA SER A 240 -0.92 -19.86 6.68
C SER A 240 0.39 -19.14 6.32
N THR A 241 0.32 -17.86 6.00
CA THR A 241 1.49 -16.99 5.74
C THR A 241 1.88 -16.11 6.94
N GLY A 242 1.32 -16.41 8.13
CA GLY A 242 1.72 -15.82 9.39
C GLY A 242 0.93 -14.56 9.80
N PHE A 243 -0.16 -14.24 9.11
CA PHE A 243 -1.06 -13.17 9.54
C PHE A 243 -1.88 -13.58 10.76
N ARG A 244 -2.22 -12.61 11.58
CA ARG A 244 -3.21 -12.75 12.64
C ARG A 244 -4.47 -11.98 12.21
N VAL A 245 -5.49 -12.71 11.76
CA VAL A 245 -6.78 -12.14 11.38
C VAL A 245 -7.64 -11.99 12.63
N GLU A 246 -8.27 -10.82 12.81
CA GLU A 246 -9.17 -10.55 13.94
C GLU A 246 -10.63 -10.86 13.55
N ALA A 247 -11.07 -10.36 12.40
CA ALA A 247 -12.43 -10.55 11.90
C ALA A 247 -12.48 -10.53 10.36
N ALA A 248 -13.60 -11.02 9.81
CA ALA A 248 -13.89 -10.94 8.39
C ALA A 248 -15.40 -10.97 8.15
N HIS A 249 -15.92 -10.04 7.37
CA HIS A 249 -17.36 -9.93 7.11
C HIS A 249 -17.67 -9.37 5.72
N HIS A 250 -18.95 -9.47 5.32
CA HIS A 250 -19.48 -8.74 4.17
C HIS A 250 -19.69 -7.28 4.56
N GLU A 251 -19.30 -6.35 3.67
CA GLU A 251 -19.44 -4.92 3.88
C GLU A 251 -20.73 -4.35 3.29
N LEU A 252 -20.92 -2.99 3.35
CA LEU A 252 -22.16 -2.31 3.01
C LEU A 252 -22.61 -2.51 1.57
N ALA A 253 -21.67 -2.47 0.62
CA ALA A 253 -22.00 -2.58 -0.80
C ALA A 253 -21.98 -4.03 -1.27
N ALA A 254 -22.86 -4.37 -2.22
CA ALA A 254 -22.82 -5.66 -2.88
C ALA A 254 -21.41 -5.99 -3.41
N GLY A 255 -20.92 -7.18 -3.14
CA GLY A 255 -19.58 -7.65 -3.49
C GLY A 255 -18.44 -6.99 -2.71
N GLN A 256 -18.74 -6.22 -1.66
CA GLN A 256 -17.74 -5.59 -0.79
C GLN A 256 -17.49 -6.45 0.45
N HIS A 257 -16.22 -6.61 0.80
CA HIS A 257 -15.75 -7.42 1.93
C HIS A 257 -14.74 -6.64 2.74
N GLU A 258 -14.63 -6.97 4.02
CA GLU A 258 -13.64 -6.45 4.96
C GLU A 258 -12.97 -7.59 5.69
N ILE A 259 -11.66 -7.44 5.91
CA ILE A 259 -10.87 -8.33 6.77
C ILE A 259 -9.99 -7.48 7.66
N ASP A 260 -10.13 -7.70 8.97
CA ASP A 260 -9.45 -6.97 10.02
C ASP A 260 -8.25 -7.75 10.50
N LEU A 261 -7.13 -7.08 10.64
CA LEU A 261 -5.89 -7.67 11.15
C LEU A 261 -5.63 -7.22 12.58
N CYS A 262 -5.17 -8.13 13.42
CA CYS A 262 -4.72 -7.82 14.77
C CYS A 262 -3.64 -6.74 14.75
N GLN A 263 -3.55 -5.96 15.83
CA GLN A 263 -2.46 -5.00 15.99
C GLN A 263 -1.10 -5.70 16.08
N GLU A 264 -0.14 -5.16 15.35
CA GLU A 264 1.26 -5.60 15.27
C GLU A 264 2.19 -4.38 15.21
N PRO A 265 3.51 -4.53 15.42
CA PRO A 265 4.47 -3.46 15.18
C PRO A 265 4.22 -2.84 13.80
N VAL A 266 4.27 -1.52 13.73
CA VAL A 266 3.81 -0.77 12.54
C VAL A 266 4.52 -1.16 11.24
N LEU A 267 5.77 -1.64 11.30
CA LEU A 267 6.49 -2.14 10.13
C LEU A 267 5.88 -3.44 9.62
N ASP A 268 5.58 -4.36 10.53
CA ASP A 268 4.95 -5.65 10.21
C ASP A 268 3.54 -5.42 9.67
N ALA A 269 2.78 -4.48 10.25
CA ALA A 269 1.47 -4.10 9.75
C ALA A 269 1.53 -3.55 8.31
N ALA A 270 2.53 -2.72 7.98
CA ALA A 270 2.73 -2.21 6.63
C ALA A 270 3.14 -3.31 5.63
N ASP A 271 4.04 -4.21 6.01
CA ASP A 271 4.43 -5.40 5.24
C ASP A 271 3.20 -6.29 4.98
N ASN A 272 2.35 -6.45 6.01
CA ASN A 272 1.12 -7.23 5.93
C ASN A 272 0.10 -6.58 4.98
N VAL A 273 -0.17 -5.29 5.03
CA VAL A 273 -1.09 -4.60 4.09
C VAL A 273 -0.62 -4.81 2.64
N SER A 274 0.68 -4.70 2.38
CA SER A 274 1.23 -4.97 1.05
C SER A 274 0.98 -6.41 0.60
N THR A 275 1.32 -7.39 1.45
CA THR A 275 1.15 -8.82 1.15
C THR A 275 -0.32 -9.22 1.05
N PHE A 276 -1.19 -8.66 1.91
CA PHE A 276 -2.63 -8.86 1.90
C PHE A 276 -3.24 -8.65 0.50
N ARG A 277 -2.91 -7.53 -0.15
CA ARG A 277 -3.40 -7.23 -1.50
C ARG A 277 -3.04 -8.32 -2.51
N LEU A 278 -1.83 -8.87 -2.40
CA LEU A 278 -1.39 -9.96 -3.27
C LEU A 278 -2.20 -11.24 -3.02
N VAL A 279 -2.34 -11.63 -1.74
CA VAL A 279 -3.06 -12.84 -1.34
C VAL A 279 -4.52 -12.78 -1.77
N VAL A 280 -5.22 -11.69 -1.46
CA VAL A 280 -6.62 -11.47 -1.84
C VAL A 280 -6.82 -11.58 -3.35
N LYS A 281 -6.00 -10.87 -4.14
CA LYS A 281 -6.08 -10.93 -5.61
C LYS A 281 -5.80 -12.33 -6.15
N HIS A 282 -4.84 -13.05 -5.55
CA HIS A 282 -4.49 -14.40 -5.98
C HIS A 282 -5.61 -15.40 -5.71
N VAL A 283 -6.17 -15.38 -4.49
CA VAL A 283 -7.27 -16.27 -4.11
C VAL A 283 -8.54 -15.96 -4.91
N ALA A 284 -8.88 -14.67 -5.08
CA ALA A 284 -10.02 -14.27 -5.92
C ALA A 284 -9.89 -14.79 -7.36
N LEU A 285 -8.70 -14.62 -7.97
CA LEU A 285 -8.44 -15.11 -9.33
C LEU A 285 -8.60 -16.64 -9.45
N ARG A 286 -8.18 -17.40 -8.45
CA ARG A 286 -8.36 -18.86 -8.42
C ARG A 286 -9.84 -19.25 -8.35
N ASN A 287 -10.67 -18.41 -7.76
CA ASN A 287 -12.12 -18.59 -7.67
C ASN A 287 -12.89 -17.93 -8.83
N GLY A 288 -12.21 -17.52 -9.91
CA GLY A 288 -12.83 -16.91 -11.08
C GLY A 288 -13.37 -15.50 -10.84
N LEU A 289 -12.91 -14.83 -9.77
CA LEU A 289 -13.26 -13.47 -9.40
C LEU A 289 -12.08 -12.51 -9.59
N HIS A 290 -12.39 -11.22 -9.70
CA HIS A 290 -11.42 -10.14 -9.66
C HIS A 290 -11.55 -9.36 -8.34
N ALA A 291 -10.47 -9.30 -7.56
CA ALA A 291 -10.40 -8.46 -6.38
C ALA A 291 -9.81 -7.10 -6.72
N THR A 292 -10.48 -6.04 -6.28
CA THR A 292 -9.98 -4.66 -6.43
C THR A 292 -9.94 -3.92 -5.10
N PHE A 293 -8.88 -3.13 -4.94
CA PHE A 293 -8.67 -2.17 -3.85
C PHE A 293 -8.92 -0.72 -4.31
N MET A 294 -9.65 -0.56 -5.40
CA MET A 294 -10.08 0.75 -5.89
C MET A 294 -11.01 1.41 -4.86
N PRO A 295 -10.73 2.66 -4.44
CA PRO A 295 -11.48 3.30 -3.36
C PRO A 295 -12.99 3.48 -3.64
N LYS A 296 -13.38 3.68 -4.89
CA LYS A 296 -14.78 3.88 -5.30
C LYS A 296 -15.04 3.25 -6.67
N PRO A 297 -15.22 1.92 -6.74
CA PRO A 297 -15.41 1.25 -8.03
C PRO A 297 -16.83 1.39 -8.61
N ILE A 298 -17.85 1.62 -7.75
CA ILE A 298 -19.26 1.67 -8.16
C ILE A 298 -19.86 3.02 -7.77
N PHE A 299 -20.47 3.71 -8.74
CA PHE A 299 -21.26 4.92 -8.47
C PHE A 299 -22.47 4.60 -7.60
N GLY A 300 -22.73 5.43 -6.57
CA GLY A 300 -23.88 5.27 -5.70
C GLY A 300 -23.73 4.21 -4.59
N ALA A 301 -22.72 3.37 -4.62
CA ALA A 301 -22.41 2.39 -3.57
C ALA A 301 -21.42 2.95 -2.52
N ALA A 302 -21.19 2.26 -1.40
CA ALA A 302 -20.10 2.56 -0.47
C ALA A 302 -18.73 2.41 -1.17
N GLY A 303 -17.72 3.09 -0.69
CA GLY A 303 -16.33 2.95 -1.15
C GLY A 303 -15.51 2.15 -0.15
N SER A 304 -14.31 1.71 -0.55
CA SER A 304 -13.40 0.93 0.30
C SER A 304 -12.44 1.83 1.07
N GLY A 305 -12.39 1.64 2.39
CA GLY A 305 -11.44 2.25 3.32
C GLY A 305 -10.29 1.33 3.70
N LEU A 306 -9.24 1.93 4.24
CA LEU A 306 -8.19 1.28 5.00
C LEU A 306 -8.15 1.98 6.36
N HIS A 307 -8.97 1.52 7.30
CA HIS A 307 -8.93 2.07 8.64
C HIS A 307 -7.70 1.54 9.38
N VAL A 308 -7.03 2.40 10.15
CA VAL A 308 -5.83 2.00 10.87
C VAL A 308 -6.02 2.30 12.35
N HIS A 309 -6.22 1.25 13.14
CA HIS A 309 -6.19 1.31 14.59
C HIS A 309 -4.76 1.47 15.07
N GLN A 310 -4.50 2.47 15.88
CA GLN A 310 -3.18 2.88 16.32
C GLN A 310 -3.12 2.89 17.84
N THR A 311 -2.09 2.24 18.40
CA THR A 311 -1.78 2.26 19.84
C THR A 311 -0.31 2.59 20.02
N LEU A 312 -0.01 3.61 20.81
CA LEU A 312 1.36 3.99 21.13
C LEU A 312 1.78 3.36 22.45
N LEU A 313 2.89 2.65 22.44
CA LEU A 313 3.47 2.04 23.63
C LEU A 313 4.64 2.88 24.16
N ALA A 314 4.72 3.04 25.48
CA ALA A 314 5.88 3.55 26.21
C ALA A 314 6.43 2.43 27.09
N GLY A 315 7.47 1.72 26.63
CA GLY A 315 7.82 0.40 27.12
C GLY A 315 6.66 -0.57 26.87
N ASP A 316 6.24 -1.31 27.90
CA ASP A 316 5.12 -2.28 27.82
C ASP A 316 3.75 -1.67 28.12
N ARG A 317 3.66 -0.35 28.34
CA ARG A 317 2.42 0.31 28.71
C ARG A 317 1.80 1.03 27.52
N ASN A 318 0.47 0.96 27.43
CA ASN A 318 -0.29 1.78 26.49
C ASN A 318 -0.18 3.27 26.91
N ALA A 319 0.48 4.08 26.09
CA ALA A 319 0.70 5.50 26.37
C ALA A 319 -0.57 6.35 26.22
N PHE A 320 -1.64 5.79 25.64
CA PHE A 320 -2.90 6.50 25.43
C PHE A 320 -3.85 6.41 26.63
N ASP A 321 -3.66 5.42 27.50
CA ASP A 321 -4.54 5.16 28.62
C ASP A 321 -4.20 6.02 29.85
N ASP A 322 -5.20 6.69 30.38
CA ASP A 322 -5.17 7.32 31.72
C ASP A 322 -6.58 7.29 32.33
N PRO A 323 -6.85 6.35 33.26
CA PRO A 323 -8.17 6.23 33.89
C PRO A 323 -8.64 7.47 34.66
N ARG A 324 -7.75 8.44 34.90
CA ARG A 324 -8.09 9.72 35.57
C ARG A 324 -8.10 10.90 34.61
N GLY A 325 -7.67 10.69 33.37
CA GLY A 325 -7.70 11.71 32.31
C GLY A 325 -9.10 12.03 31.84
N GLU A 326 -9.25 13.13 31.16
CA GLU A 326 -10.52 13.46 30.51
C GLU A 326 -10.81 12.40 29.44
N TRP A 327 -12.04 11.86 29.43
CA TRP A 327 -12.47 10.71 28.60
C TRP A 327 -11.65 9.41 28.80
N GLU A 328 -10.95 9.28 29.93
CA GLU A 328 -10.04 8.17 30.23
C GLU A 328 -8.87 8.09 29.21
N LEU A 329 -8.44 9.26 28.70
CA LEU A 329 -7.35 9.41 27.76
C LEU A 329 -6.18 10.18 28.40
N SER A 330 -4.96 9.77 28.10
CA SER A 330 -3.77 10.47 28.54
C SER A 330 -3.54 11.78 27.76
N PRO A 331 -2.77 12.74 28.29
CA PRO A 331 -2.30 13.88 27.52
C PRO A 331 -1.55 13.49 26.24
N THR A 332 -0.79 12.38 26.29
CA THR A 332 -0.10 11.84 25.11
C THR A 332 -1.09 11.45 24.00
N CYS A 333 -2.22 10.80 24.35
CA CYS A 333 -3.26 10.47 23.38
C CYS A 333 -3.88 11.72 22.74
N LEU A 334 -4.20 12.72 23.56
CA LEU A 334 -4.79 13.97 23.07
C LEU A 334 -3.81 14.72 22.15
N HIS A 335 -2.55 14.83 22.51
CA HIS A 335 -1.53 15.44 21.67
C HIS A 335 -1.28 14.66 20.38
N TYR A 336 -1.31 13.32 20.45
CA TYR A 336 -1.25 12.42 19.28
C TYR A 336 -2.39 12.74 18.29
N ILE A 337 -3.62 12.82 18.79
CA ILE A 337 -4.79 13.21 17.99
C ILE A 337 -4.60 14.61 17.42
N GLY A 338 -4.11 15.57 18.22
CA GLY A 338 -3.85 16.94 17.79
C GLY A 338 -2.88 17.02 16.60
N GLY A 339 -1.81 16.22 16.63
CA GLY A 339 -0.86 16.12 15.52
C GLY A 339 -1.46 15.56 14.24
N LEU A 340 -2.23 14.47 14.37
CA LEU A 340 -2.92 13.89 13.22
C LEU A 340 -3.91 14.85 12.57
N LEU A 341 -4.69 15.59 13.37
CA LEU A 341 -5.63 16.60 12.87
C LEU A 341 -4.91 17.77 12.19
N ARG A 342 -3.81 18.25 12.77
CA ARG A 342 -3.02 19.37 12.26
C ARG A 342 -2.50 19.12 10.86
N HIS A 343 -2.00 17.91 10.59
CA HIS A 343 -1.35 17.56 9.33
C HIS A 343 -2.25 16.77 8.37
N ALA A 344 -3.53 16.54 8.72
CA ALA A 344 -4.45 15.72 7.95
C ALA A 344 -4.54 16.11 6.47
N ALA A 345 -4.69 17.39 6.17
CA ALA A 345 -4.71 17.88 4.80
C ALA A 345 -3.36 17.69 4.09
N GLY A 346 -2.24 17.87 4.82
CA GLY A 346 -0.88 17.76 4.30
C GLY A 346 -0.54 16.34 3.86
N PHE A 347 -0.98 15.32 4.60
CA PHE A 347 -0.72 13.93 4.21
C PHE A 347 -1.88 13.25 3.47
N CYS A 348 -2.97 13.97 3.17
CA CYS A 348 -4.15 13.40 2.49
C CYS A 348 -3.78 12.76 1.15
N ALA A 349 -2.94 13.38 0.32
CA ALA A 349 -2.51 12.81 -0.96
C ALA A 349 -1.72 11.51 -0.81
N ILE A 350 -1.05 11.29 0.33
CA ILE A 350 -0.28 10.06 0.61
C ILE A 350 -1.22 8.92 1.02
N THR A 351 -2.24 9.22 1.81
CA THR A 351 -3.22 8.24 2.30
C THR A 351 -4.36 7.98 1.33
N ASN A 352 -4.60 8.90 0.38
CA ASN A 352 -5.66 8.87 -0.63
C ASN A 352 -5.09 9.29 -1.99
N PRO A 353 -4.25 8.43 -2.61
CA PRO A 353 -3.34 8.84 -3.68
C PRO A 353 -3.94 8.88 -5.08
N LEU A 354 -5.19 8.48 -5.27
CA LEU A 354 -5.81 8.38 -6.59
C LEU A 354 -6.84 9.50 -6.81
N VAL A 355 -7.05 9.89 -8.05
CA VAL A 355 -8.23 10.69 -8.42
C VAL A 355 -9.51 10.04 -7.90
N ASN A 356 -9.57 8.72 -7.94
CA ASN A 356 -10.71 7.93 -7.47
C ASN A 356 -10.89 7.97 -5.94
N SER A 357 -9.84 8.22 -5.16
CA SER A 357 -9.90 8.35 -3.70
C SER A 357 -10.91 9.41 -3.26
N TYR A 358 -10.96 10.53 -3.97
CA TYR A 358 -11.86 11.67 -3.67
C TYR A 358 -13.31 11.42 -4.11
N LYS A 359 -13.59 10.33 -4.80
CA LYS A 359 -14.96 9.85 -5.06
C LYS A 359 -15.50 9.00 -3.88
N ARG A 360 -14.61 8.51 -3.01
CA ARG A 360 -14.95 7.93 -1.71
C ARG A 360 -15.15 9.01 -0.65
N LEU A 361 -14.26 10.01 -0.58
CA LEU A 361 -14.28 11.09 0.42
C LEU A 361 -15.36 12.14 0.10
N VAL A 362 -16.61 11.71 0.05
CA VAL A 362 -17.76 12.56 -0.23
C VAL A 362 -18.84 12.40 0.86
N PRO A 363 -19.62 13.46 1.17
CA PRO A 363 -20.69 13.38 2.15
C PRO A 363 -21.76 12.33 1.79
N GLY A 364 -22.36 11.71 2.81
CA GLY A 364 -23.46 10.74 2.64
C GLY A 364 -23.03 9.28 2.54
N TYR A 365 -21.75 9.00 2.62
CA TYR A 365 -21.16 7.67 2.78
C TYR A 365 -20.31 7.61 4.05
N GLU A 366 -19.96 6.44 4.55
CA GLU A 366 -19.22 6.28 5.81
C GLU A 366 -17.73 6.63 5.70
N ALA A 367 -17.37 7.59 4.87
CA ALA A 367 -16.01 8.10 4.71
C ALA A 367 -15.89 9.52 5.32
N PRO A 368 -14.75 9.84 5.96
CA PRO A 368 -14.55 11.15 6.57
C PRO A 368 -14.36 12.22 5.49
N THR A 369 -15.01 13.38 5.69
CA THR A 369 -14.84 14.55 4.83
C THR A 369 -14.32 15.76 5.59
N SER A 370 -14.26 15.67 6.93
CA SER A 370 -13.95 16.78 7.81
C SER A 370 -12.86 16.41 8.82
N VAL A 371 -12.01 17.37 9.13
CA VAL A 371 -10.90 17.25 10.09
C VAL A 371 -11.45 17.41 11.49
N ALA A 372 -11.81 16.30 12.11
CA ALA A 372 -12.36 16.23 13.46
C ALA A 372 -12.09 14.86 14.08
N TRP A 373 -12.24 14.75 15.42
CA TRP A 373 -12.20 13.49 16.13
C TRP A 373 -13.46 13.27 16.97
N SER A 374 -13.76 12.01 17.27
CA SER A 374 -14.94 11.62 18.03
C SER A 374 -14.68 10.38 18.87
N ARG A 375 -15.52 10.18 19.90
CA ARG A 375 -15.55 8.96 20.73
C ARG A 375 -16.63 7.96 20.29
N HIS A 376 -17.64 8.42 19.60
CA HIS A 376 -18.83 7.61 19.28
C HIS A 376 -19.20 7.63 17.79
N ASN A 377 -18.96 8.75 17.12
CA ASN A 377 -19.34 8.96 15.74
C ASN A 377 -18.31 8.35 14.78
N ARG A 378 -18.75 7.69 13.70
CA ARG A 378 -17.91 7.12 12.64
C ARG A 378 -17.66 8.07 11.46
N SER A 379 -18.31 9.26 11.44
CA SER A 379 -18.12 10.21 10.33
C SER A 379 -16.87 11.09 10.42
N PRO A 380 -16.25 11.37 11.60
CA PRO A 380 -15.01 12.13 11.68
C PRO A 380 -13.78 11.35 11.17
N LEU A 381 -12.71 12.11 10.92
CA LEU A 381 -11.40 11.62 10.51
C LEU A 381 -10.80 10.61 11.49
N LEU A 382 -10.91 10.93 12.79
CA LEU A 382 -10.39 10.10 13.87
C LEU A 382 -11.51 9.66 14.80
N ARG A 383 -11.46 8.41 15.21
CA ARG A 383 -12.34 7.86 16.22
C ARG A 383 -11.51 7.23 17.35
N VAL A 384 -11.96 7.43 18.58
CA VAL A 384 -11.45 6.73 19.75
C VAL A 384 -12.48 5.68 20.17
N PRO A 385 -12.27 4.39 19.86
CA PRO A 385 -13.21 3.33 20.24
C PRO A 385 -13.47 3.26 21.76
N ALA A 386 -14.52 2.55 22.18
CA ALA A 386 -14.95 2.49 23.56
C ALA A 386 -13.99 1.72 24.49
N ALA A 387 -13.13 0.84 23.95
CA ALA A 387 -12.16 0.09 24.75
C ALA A 387 -11.17 1.00 25.45
N ARG A 388 -10.82 0.66 26.72
CA ARG A 388 -9.86 1.37 27.56
C ARG A 388 -8.82 0.41 28.11
N GLY A 389 -7.87 0.92 28.88
CA GLY A 389 -6.73 0.14 29.37
C GLY A 389 -5.80 -0.27 28.24
N ALA A 390 -5.47 -1.54 28.16
CA ALA A 390 -4.66 -2.10 27.06
C ALA A 390 -5.31 -1.91 25.68
N GLY A 391 -6.64 -1.77 25.61
CA GLY A 391 -7.40 -1.59 24.37
C GLY A 391 -7.58 -0.14 23.95
N THR A 392 -7.07 0.86 24.69
CA THR A 392 -7.17 2.28 24.32
C THR A 392 -6.42 2.54 23.04
N ARG A 393 -7.11 3.04 21.99
CA ARG A 393 -6.56 3.23 20.66
C ARG A 393 -7.22 4.38 19.91
N VAL A 394 -6.55 4.86 18.90
CA VAL A 394 -7.06 5.86 17.94
C VAL A 394 -7.23 5.17 16.58
N GLU A 395 -8.40 5.29 15.99
CA GLU A 395 -8.70 4.80 14.65
C GLU A 395 -8.61 5.96 13.65
N MET A 396 -7.70 5.85 12.68
CA MET A 396 -7.62 6.73 11.52
C MET A 396 -8.47 6.16 10.39
N ARG A 397 -9.48 6.91 9.95
CA ARG A 397 -10.48 6.43 8.98
C ARG A 397 -10.31 6.98 7.55
N MET A 398 -9.37 7.94 7.37
CA MET A 398 -9.18 8.59 6.08
C MET A 398 -8.54 7.70 5.02
N PRO A 399 -7.47 6.93 5.30
CA PRO A 399 -6.76 6.18 4.27
C PRO A 399 -7.68 5.28 3.47
N ASP A 400 -7.32 5.04 2.21
CA ASP A 400 -7.96 4.01 1.40
C ASP A 400 -6.96 2.91 1.00
N PRO A 401 -7.44 1.73 0.60
CA PRO A 401 -6.58 0.56 0.38
C PRO A 401 -5.73 0.65 -0.90
N SER A 402 -5.70 1.77 -1.61
CA SER A 402 -4.79 2.02 -2.73
C SER A 402 -3.48 2.71 -2.31
N CYS A 403 -3.41 3.26 -1.08
CA CYS A 403 -2.24 4.00 -0.63
C CYS A 403 -1.00 3.12 -0.48
N ASN A 404 0.19 3.73 -0.51
CA ASN A 404 1.41 3.05 -0.10
C ASN A 404 1.41 2.89 1.43
N PRO A 405 1.34 1.66 1.99
CA PRO A 405 1.17 1.48 3.43
C PRO A 405 2.37 1.98 4.24
N TYR A 406 3.58 1.88 3.70
CA TYR A 406 4.78 2.38 4.39
C TYR A 406 4.76 3.90 4.50
N LEU A 407 4.46 4.60 3.39
CA LEU A 407 4.39 6.05 3.39
C LEU A 407 3.21 6.56 4.23
N ALA A 408 2.03 5.92 4.12
CA ALA A 408 0.86 6.28 4.89
C ALA A 408 1.11 6.15 6.41
N MET A 409 1.68 5.03 6.85
CA MET A 409 1.99 4.82 8.27
C MET A 409 3.12 5.74 8.75
N ALA A 410 4.12 6.03 7.90
CA ALA A 410 5.21 6.95 8.24
C ALA A 410 4.70 8.37 8.48
N VAL A 411 3.88 8.91 7.57
CA VAL A 411 3.37 10.30 7.70
C VAL A 411 2.40 10.43 8.87
N MET A 412 1.56 9.41 9.13
CA MET A 412 0.67 9.40 10.29
C MET A 412 1.48 9.39 11.61
N LEU A 413 2.47 8.51 11.72
CA LEU A 413 3.33 8.45 12.92
C LEU A 413 4.11 9.76 13.10
N ARG A 414 4.69 10.32 12.04
CA ARG A 414 5.46 11.57 12.12
C ARG A 414 4.58 12.76 12.52
N ALA A 415 3.38 12.87 11.96
CA ALA A 415 2.39 13.89 12.33
C ALA A 415 1.98 13.77 13.80
N ALA A 416 1.73 12.55 14.26
CA ALA A 416 1.35 12.29 15.63
C ALA A 416 2.50 12.61 16.63
N LEU A 417 3.75 12.27 16.28
CA LEU A 417 4.92 12.64 17.10
C LEU A 417 5.08 14.17 17.20
N ASP A 418 4.85 14.90 16.10
CA ASP A 418 4.85 16.36 16.13
C ASP A 418 3.81 16.90 17.10
N GLY A 419 2.61 16.30 17.11
CA GLY A 419 1.57 16.66 18.07
C GLY A 419 2.01 16.47 19.52
N ILE A 420 2.72 15.38 19.83
CA ILE A 420 3.27 15.11 21.16
C ILE A 420 4.40 16.09 21.48
N GLU A 421 5.35 16.29 20.56
CA GLU A 421 6.50 17.18 20.71
C GLU A 421 6.03 18.63 20.99
N GLN A 422 5.02 19.12 20.27
CA GLN A 422 4.48 20.45 20.37
C GLN A 422 3.31 20.60 21.35
N ARG A 423 2.85 19.50 21.96
CA ARG A 423 1.69 19.45 22.87
C ARG A 423 0.43 20.05 22.24
N LEU A 424 0.14 19.65 21.00
CA LEU A 424 -1.01 20.18 20.27
C LEU A 424 -2.33 19.73 20.93
N ASP A 425 -3.25 20.68 21.06
CA ASP A 425 -4.60 20.42 21.57
C ASP A 425 -5.53 20.02 20.41
N PRO A 426 -6.18 18.85 20.44
CA PRO A 426 -7.10 18.42 19.39
C PRO A 426 -8.45 19.17 19.45
N GLY A 427 -8.69 19.97 20.48
CA GLY A 427 -10.01 20.50 20.80
C GLY A 427 -11.01 19.42 21.26
N PRO A 428 -12.26 19.78 21.54
CA PRO A 428 -13.27 18.84 22.03
C PRO A 428 -13.68 17.81 20.97
N PRO A 429 -14.09 16.59 21.39
CA PRO A 429 -14.60 15.58 20.46
C PRO A 429 -15.92 16.03 19.81
N VAL A 430 -16.11 15.69 18.55
CA VAL A 430 -17.31 15.99 17.79
C VAL A 430 -18.18 14.74 17.71
N ASP A 431 -19.03 14.53 18.72
CA ASP A 431 -19.88 13.34 18.83
C ASP A 431 -21.23 13.49 18.09
N LYS A 432 -21.44 14.63 17.41
CA LYS A 432 -22.60 14.90 16.56
C LYS A 432 -22.30 14.57 15.10
N ASP A 433 -23.35 14.27 14.34
CA ASP A 433 -23.22 14.10 12.88
C ASP A 433 -22.82 15.44 12.22
N ILE A 434 -21.58 15.51 11.75
CA ILE A 434 -20.98 16.72 11.14
C ILE A 434 -21.72 17.11 9.86
N SER A 435 -22.27 16.14 9.11
CA SER A 435 -22.98 16.39 7.85
C SER A 435 -24.27 17.21 8.06
N ARG A 436 -24.85 17.17 9.28
CA ARG A 436 -26.05 17.91 9.67
C ARG A 436 -25.77 19.23 10.37
N MET A 437 -24.49 19.54 10.61
CA MET A 437 -24.11 20.80 11.26
C MET A 437 -24.22 21.98 10.29
N SER A 438 -24.71 23.10 10.80
CA SER A 438 -24.66 24.36 10.07
C SER A 438 -23.23 24.85 9.90
N TYR A 439 -22.98 25.67 8.87
CA TYR A 439 -21.67 26.31 8.65
C TYR A 439 -21.17 27.07 9.90
N ARG A 440 -22.11 27.73 10.64
CA ARG A 440 -21.77 28.49 11.86
C ARG A 440 -21.29 27.56 12.99
N GLU A 441 -21.92 26.40 13.18
CA GLU A 441 -21.51 25.40 14.18
C GLU A 441 -20.13 24.82 13.83
N ARG A 442 -19.93 24.43 12.57
CA ARG A 442 -18.63 23.91 12.09
C ARG A 442 -17.52 24.91 12.32
N ARG A 443 -17.73 26.17 11.97
CA ARG A 443 -16.76 27.24 12.16
C ARG A 443 -16.48 27.52 13.65
N HIS A 444 -17.50 27.44 14.51
CA HIS A 444 -17.33 27.61 15.95
C HIS A 444 -16.45 26.49 16.55
N LEU A 445 -16.62 25.26 16.06
CA LEU A 445 -15.84 24.10 16.48
C LEU A 445 -14.51 23.97 15.71
N ARG A 446 -14.16 24.91 14.82
CA ARG A 446 -12.96 24.90 13.98
C ARG A 446 -12.80 23.61 13.16
N ILE A 447 -13.93 23.08 12.65
CA ILE A 447 -13.94 21.92 11.81
C ILE A 447 -13.65 22.34 10.36
N ASP A 448 -12.47 22.01 9.88
CA ASP A 448 -12.05 22.19 8.48
C ASP A 448 -12.46 20.98 7.63
N ASP A 449 -12.55 21.17 6.32
CA ASP A 449 -12.79 20.07 5.38
C ASP A 449 -11.47 19.48 4.88
N LEU A 450 -11.47 18.18 4.60
CA LEU A 450 -10.40 17.53 3.86
C LEU A 450 -10.39 18.03 2.39
N PRO A 451 -9.26 17.94 1.69
CA PRO A 451 -9.20 18.19 0.25
C PRO A 451 -10.27 17.40 -0.50
N VAL A 452 -10.96 18.03 -1.47
CA VAL A 452 -12.07 17.41 -2.21
C VAL A 452 -11.64 16.79 -3.53
N ASN A 453 -10.39 16.92 -3.91
CA ASN A 453 -9.80 16.31 -5.09
C ASN A 453 -8.29 16.17 -4.95
N LEU A 454 -7.67 15.38 -5.84
CA LEU A 454 -6.24 15.11 -5.81
C LEU A 454 -5.38 16.38 -5.94
N SER A 455 -5.78 17.35 -6.78
CA SER A 455 -5.04 18.60 -6.94
C SER A 455 -4.96 19.39 -5.64
N GLN A 456 -6.08 19.57 -4.94
CA GLN A 456 -6.09 20.25 -3.65
C GLN A 456 -5.27 19.53 -2.58
N ALA A 457 -5.30 18.20 -2.59
CA ALA A 457 -4.51 17.39 -1.67
C ALA A 457 -3.00 17.54 -1.96
N LEU A 458 -2.60 17.62 -3.21
CA LEU A 458 -1.22 17.91 -3.60
C LEU A 458 -0.81 19.33 -3.21
N ASP A 459 -1.70 20.33 -3.39
CA ASP A 459 -1.45 21.70 -2.93
C ASP A 459 -1.25 21.80 -1.41
N ALA A 460 -1.95 20.97 -0.65
CA ALA A 460 -1.79 20.88 0.80
C ALA A 460 -0.49 20.15 1.19
N LEU A 461 -0.17 19.07 0.49
CA LEU A 461 1.07 18.30 0.67
C LEU A 461 2.31 19.16 0.42
N GLU A 462 2.33 19.96 -0.65
CA GLU A 462 3.44 20.84 -1.00
C GLU A 462 3.69 21.95 0.04
N LYS A 463 2.67 22.29 0.83
CA LYS A 463 2.75 23.30 1.90
C LYS A 463 3.14 22.72 3.27
N ASP A 464 3.09 21.41 3.44
CA ASP A 464 3.38 20.77 4.71
C ASP A 464 4.86 20.34 4.79
N ALA A 465 5.67 21.19 5.41
CA ALA A 465 7.11 20.95 5.54
C ALA A 465 7.42 19.67 6.38
N LEU A 466 6.56 19.31 7.34
CA LEU A 466 6.74 18.12 8.15
C LEU A 466 6.60 16.85 7.33
N VAL A 467 5.57 16.80 6.48
CA VAL A 467 5.32 15.66 5.60
C VAL A 467 6.43 15.54 4.57
N ARG A 468 6.90 16.68 4.00
CA ARG A 468 8.05 16.69 3.09
C ARG A 468 9.31 16.15 3.76
N GLU A 469 9.64 16.60 4.97
CA GLU A 469 10.77 16.10 5.77
C GLU A 469 10.66 14.58 6.00
N CYS A 470 9.48 14.08 6.37
CA CYS A 470 9.23 12.67 6.63
C CYS A 470 9.52 11.79 5.41
N LEU A 471 9.00 12.19 4.25
CA LEU A 471 9.16 11.45 3.00
C LEU A 471 10.59 11.52 2.47
N GLY A 472 11.27 12.66 2.66
CA GLY A 472 12.52 13.00 2.03
C GLY A 472 12.31 13.53 0.61
N GLU A 473 13.24 14.37 0.14
CA GLU A 473 13.09 15.11 -1.12
C GLU A 473 12.81 14.20 -2.33
N HIS A 474 13.54 13.08 -2.44
CA HIS A 474 13.41 12.19 -3.60
C HIS A 474 12.01 11.60 -3.74
N ILE A 475 11.47 10.99 -2.68
CA ILE A 475 10.11 10.40 -2.71
C ILE A 475 9.08 11.50 -2.85
N PHE A 476 9.26 12.62 -2.14
CA PHE A 476 8.32 13.74 -2.20
C PHE A 476 8.17 14.27 -3.62
N ASP A 477 9.29 14.62 -4.26
CA ASP A 477 9.28 15.23 -5.60
C ASP A 477 8.76 14.23 -6.66
N SER A 478 9.23 12.97 -6.62
CA SER A 478 8.77 11.93 -7.53
C SER A 478 7.27 11.61 -7.36
N PHE A 479 6.77 11.59 -6.12
CA PHE A 479 5.36 11.37 -5.84
C PHE A 479 4.50 12.52 -6.36
N VAL A 480 4.89 13.77 -6.08
CA VAL A 480 4.17 14.96 -6.54
C VAL A 480 4.15 15.02 -8.06
N GLU A 481 5.28 14.79 -8.73
CA GLU A 481 5.36 14.76 -10.19
C GLU A 481 4.41 13.71 -10.80
N ALA A 482 4.47 12.46 -10.32
CA ALA A 482 3.61 11.39 -10.80
C ALA A 482 2.12 11.70 -10.60
N LYS A 483 1.76 12.26 -9.43
CA LYS A 483 0.36 12.55 -9.08
C LYS A 483 -0.18 13.81 -9.75
N ARG A 484 0.65 14.81 -10.02
CA ARG A 484 0.28 15.95 -10.87
C ARG A 484 0.03 15.50 -12.30
N ALA A 485 0.86 14.62 -12.86
CA ALA A 485 0.66 14.04 -14.18
C ALA A 485 -0.66 13.22 -14.26
N GLU A 486 -0.99 12.41 -13.23
CA GLU A 486 -2.26 11.67 -13.14
C GLU A 486 -3.46 12.64 -13.12
N TRP A 487 -3.38 13.73 -12.35
CA TRP A 487 -4.43 14.74 -12.30
C TRP A 487 -4.62 15.44 -13.64
N ASP A 488 -3.53 15.83 -14.29
CA ASP A 488 -3.57 16.51 -15.60
C ASP A 488 -4.13 15.61 -16.71
N ASP A 489 -3.87 14.31 -16.66
CA ASP A 489 -4.46 13.35 -17.59
C ASP A 489 -5.97 13.20 -17.33
N TYR A 490 -6.35 13.08 -16.06
CA TYR A 490 -7.76 12.95 -15.67
C TYR A 490 -8.60 14.17 -16.10
N ILE A 491 -8.12 15.40 -15.86
CA ILE A 491 -8.89 16.61 -16.14
C ILE A 491 -9.08 16.87 -17.63
N ARG A 492 -8.23 16.29 -18.48
CA ARG A 492 -8.38 16.35 -19.94
C ARG A 492 -9.36 15.30 -20.48
N ASN A 493 -9.73 14.32 -19.68
CA ASN A 493 -10.61 13.26 -20.10
C ASN A 493 -12.06 13.71 -20.07
N VAL A 494 -12.76 13.61 -21.21
CA VAL A 494 -14.19 13.87 -21.29
C VAL A 494 -14.95 12.60 -20.95
N SER A 495 -15.64 12.61 -19.81
CA SER A 495 -16.34 11.44 -19.30
C SER A 495 -17.68 11.19 -20.00
N PRO A 496 -18.18 9.94 -20.03
CA PRO A 496 -19.53 9.65 -20.49
C PRO A 496 -20.62 10.47 -19.79
N TRP A 497 -20.44 10.74 -18.49
CA TRP A 497 -21.37 11.57 -17.72
C TRP A 497 -21.49 13.00 -18.28
N GLU A 498 -20.39 13.58 -18.74
CA GLU A 498 -20.37 14.92 -19.35
C GLU A 498 -21.06 14.92 -20.71
N THR A 499 -20.72 13.95 -21.54
CA THR A 499 -21.34 13.82 -22.90
C THR A 499 -22.83 13.53 -22.81
N ASP A 500 -23.26 12.65 -21.91
CA ASP A 500 -24.68 12.34 -21.69
C ASP A 500 -25.46 13.54 -21.20
N ARG A 501 -24.85 14.39 -20.37
CA ARG A 501 -25.49 15.55 -19.76
C ARG A 501 -25.48 16.80 -20.63
N TYR A 502 -24.37 17.06 -21.32
CA TYR A 502 -24.15 18.35 -21.96
C TYR A 502 -24.26 18.34 -23.49
N LEU A 503 -23.91 17.23 -24.16
CA LEU A 503 -23.82 17.16 -25.63
C LEU A 503 -25.11 17.56 -26.35
N LYS A 504 -26.29 17.30 -25.74
CA LYS A 504 -27.58 17.63 -26.36
C LYS A 504 -28.11 19.03 -26.00
N THR A 505 -27.47 19.66 -24.99
CA THR A 505 -27.98 20.93 -24.45
C THR A 505 -27.14 22.13 -24.87
N TYR A 506 -25.85 21.89 -25.06
CA TYR A 506 -24.88 22.91 -25.44
C TYR A 506 -24.11 22.48 -26.70
#